data_28307ba63f2a6a8c853f6edb30381274
#
_entry.id   28307ba63f2a6a8c853f6edb30381274
#
_cell.length_a   1.000
_cell.length_b   1.000
_cell.length_c   1.000
_cell.angle_alpha   90.00
_cell.angle_beta   90.00
_cell.angle_gamma   90.00
#
_symmetry.space_group_name_H-M   'P 1'
#
loop_
_entity.id
_entity.type
_entity.pdbx_description
1 polymer ?
#
loop_
_entity_poly.entity_id
_entity_poly.type
_entity_poly.pdbx_seq_one_letter_code
_entity_poly.pdbx_strand_id
1 'polypeptide(L)'
;SLVDVNNDQGKQMMLSWVAGDLIDLPYFTEFSLYRYSPSPSDYVLTGQGVFYGEYFSSPGSGASPDFGELILTREDSIININFDQNPIPVVDDFQVRWTGDIFAPVSGLYNFRTHSDDGVRLFVNGNLVIDRWYDFPPTSHNGSIELSEGQHEIILEYYENGGGAMCELFWTVPGQNEFLVTPSGNDVMVSEQGTWDYLNTVPWIGH
;
A
#
# COMPACT_ATOMS: atom_id res chain seq x y z
N SER A 1 -3.45 28.45 3.48
CA SER A 1 -3.74 27.10 3.00
C SER A 1 -2.72 26.68 1.96
N LEU A 2 -2.42 25.41 1.93
CA LEU A 2 -1.57 24.81 0.92
C LEU A 2 -2.47 24.13 -0.10
N VAL A 3 -2.27 24.38 -1.36
CA VAL A 3 -3.08 23.80 -2.44
C VAL A 3 -2.14 23.30 -3.54
N ASP A 4 -2.33 22.05 -3.95
CA ASP A 4 -1.64 21.50 -5.10
C ASP A 4 -2.11 22.16 -6.40
N VAL A 5 -1.21 22.40 -7.32
CA VAL A 5 -1.54 22.96 -8.63
C VAL A 5 -1.97 21.82 -9.55
N ASN A 6 -3.25 21.83 -9.95
CA ASN A 6 -3.83 20.77 -10.78
C ASN A 6 -3.02 20.55 -12.07
N ASN A 7 -2.69 19.28 -12.35
CA ASN A 7 -2.02 18.79 -13.57
C ASN A 7 -0.53 19.10 -13.72
N ASP A 8 0.20 19.39 -12.65
CA ASP A 8 1.64 19.65 -12.74
C ASP A 8 2.55 18.47 -12.37
N GLN A 9 1.95 17.31 -12.12
CA GLN A 9 2.67 16.08 -11.69
C GLN A 9 3.37 16.22 -10.33
N GLY A 10 2.78 17.01 -9.41
CA GLY A 10 3.34 17.22 -8.07
C GLY A 10 4.59 18.10 -8.02
N LYS A 11 4.86 18.87 -9.08
CA LYS A 11 6.06 19.72 -9.17
C LYS A 11 5.85 21.15 -8.69
N GLN A 12 4.62 21.57 -8.50
CA GLN A 12 4.28 22.92 -8.05
C GLN A 12 3.24 22.89 -6.95
N MET A 13 3.43 23.68 -5.94
CA MET A 13 2.45 23.94 -4.90
C MET A 13 2.16 25.42 -4.81
N MET A 14 0.87 25.77 -4.76
CA MET A 14 0.45 27.13 -4.49
C MET A 14 0.29 27.30 -2.98
N LEU A 15 1.13 28.15 -2.39
CA LEU A 15 1.00 28.63 -1.02
C LEU A 15 0.10 29.86 -1.02
N SER A 16 -1.06 29.75 -0.38
CA SER A 16 -1.90 30.90 -0.11
C SER A 16 -2.17 31.00 1.39
N TRP A 17 -1.99 32.16 1.94
CA TRP A 17 -2.37 32.45 3.35
C TRP A 17 -3.10 33.77 3.42
N VAL A 18 -3.98 33.87 4.39
CA VAL A 18 -4.57 35.12 4.77
C VAL A 18 -3.61 35.78 5.76
N ALA A 19 -3.21 37.00 5.45
CA ALA A 19 -2.40 37.80 6.33
C ALA A 19 -3.13 37.94 7.69
N GLY A 20 -2.53 37.36 8.73
CA GLY A 20 -2.94 37.65 10.10
C GLY A 20 -2.21 38.88 10.61
N ASP A 21 -2.53 39.34 11.82
CA ASP A 21 -2.01 40.56 12.47
C ASP A 21 -0.48 40.68 12.57
N LEU A 22 0.25 39.59 12.27
CA LEU A 22 1.72 39.57 12.29
C LEU A 22 2.36 40.12 11.02
N ILE A 23 1.63 40.24 9.91
CA ILE A 23 2.17 40.68 8.59
C ILE A 23 2.26 42.18 8.47
N ASP A 24 1.50 42.91 9.30
CA ASP A 24 1.56 44.37 9.40
C ASP A 24 2.72 44.89 10.26
N LEU A 25 3.59 43.99 10.75
CA LEU A 25 4.77 44.41 11.50
C LEU A 25 5.85 44.95 10.50
N PRO A 26 6.40 46.16 10.80
CA PRO A 26 7.33 46.82 9.90
C PRO A 26 8.68 46.12 9.70
N TYR A 27 8.85 44.95 10.29
CA TYR A 27 10.09 44.13 10.22
C TYR A 27 9.95 42.86 9.41
N PHE A 28 8.80 42.61 8.78
CA PHE A 28 8.57 41.41 8.00
C PHE A 28 9.00 41.64 6.53
N THR A 29 10.16 41.18 6.16
CA THR A 29 10.77 41.49 4.86
C THR A 29 10.86 40.32 3.89
N GLU A 30 10.78 39.11 4.40
CA GLU A 30 10.97 37.89 3.58
C GLU A 30 10.42 36.63 4.22
N PHE A 31 10.20 35.60 3.40
CA PHE A 31 9.87 34.23 3.83
C PHE A 31 10.96 33.28 3.40
N SER A 32 11.29 32.33 4.23
CA SER A 32 12.14 31.20 3.83
C SER A 32 11.25 30.03 3.44
N LEU A 33 11.49 29.48 2.26
CA LEU A 33 10.79 28.31 1.75
C LEU A 33 11.64 27.09 1.99
N TYR A 34 11.08 26.07 2.64
CA TYR A 34 11.73 24.79 2.88
C TYR A 34 10.90 23.69 2.25
N ARG A 35 11.55 22.67 1.73
CA ARG A 35 10.95 21.42 1.35
C ARG A 35 11.21 20.40 2.46
N TYR A 36 10.14 19.79 2.97
CA TYR A 36 10.28 18.63 3.85
C TYR A 36 10.53 17.38 3.01
N SER A 37 11.60 16.66 3.32
CA SER A 37 11.93 15.37 2.73
C SER A 37 11.93 14.34 3.87
N PRO A 38 10.84 13.56 4.01
CA PRO A 38 10.79 12.51 5.01
C PRO A 38 11.83 11.44 4.70
N SER A 39 12.40 10.86 5.74
CA SER A 39 13.22 9.66 5.58
C SER A 39 12.32 8.45 5.36
N PRO A 40 12.73 7.45 4.57
CA PRO A 40 11.94 6.23 4.38
C PRO A 40 11.56 5.50 5.69
N SER A 41 12.36 5.68 6.74
CA SER A 41 12.09 5.15 8.08
C SER A 41 11.07 5.96 8.90
N ASP A 42 10.68 7.14 8.42
CA ASP A 42 9.87 8.10 9.19
C ASP A 42 8.38 8.03 8.85
N TYR A 43 8.00 7.24 7.84
CA TYR A 43 6.60 7.04 7.52
C TYR A 43 5.93 6.15 8.56
N VAL A 44 5.13 6.75 9.40
CA VAL A 44 4.22 6.05 10.30
C VAL A 44 2.84 6.06 9.65
N LEU A 45 2.41 4.91 9.17
CA LEU A 45 1.03 4.71 8.73
C LEU A 45 0.14 4.72 9.97
N THR A 46 -0.60 5.79 10.20
CA THR A 46 -1.50 5.91 11.37
C THR A 46 -2.93 5.52 11.08
N GLY A 47 -3.34 5.45 9.82
CA GLY A 47 -4.58 4.83 9.43
C GLY A 47 -4.36 3.31 9.33
N GLN A 48 -5.00 2.52 10.18
CA GLN A 48 -5.07 1.09 9.96
C GLN A 48 -6.01 0.84 8.77
N GLY A 49 -5.41 0.65 7.60
CA GLY A 49 -6.11 0.09 6.47
C GLY A 49 -6.46 -1.36 6.73
N VAL A 50 -7.34 -1.88 5.91
CA VAL A 50 -7.68 -3.30 5.88
C VAL A 50 -7.62 -3.79 4.46
N PHE A 51 -7.30 -5.07 4.29
CA PHE A 51 -7.61 -5.78 3.06
C PHE A 51 -9.06 -6.26 3.14
N TYR A 52 -9.85 -5.89 2.16
CA TYR A 52 -11.19 -6.42 2.01
C TYR A 52 -11.10 -7.79 1.33
N GLY A 53 -11.37 -8.83 2.11
CA GLY A 53 -11.34 -10.23 1.66
C GLY A 53 -12.71 -10.71 1.22
N GLU A 54 -12.82 -11.17 -0.02
CA GLU A 54 -13.95 -11.89 -0.57
C GLU A 54 -13.56 -13.37 -0.69
N TYR A 55 -14.34 -14.24 -0.04
CA TYR A 55 -14.08 -15.66 0.05
C TYR A 55 -15.14 -16.42 -0.71
N PHE A 56 -14.71 -17.31 -1.61
CA PHE A 56 -15.60 -18.00 -2.53
C PHE A 56 -15.45 -19.52 -2.36
N SER A 57 -16.58 -20.25 -2.39
CA SER A 57 -16.59 -21.68 -2.55
C SER A 57 -16.42 -22.01 -4.04
N SER A 58 -15.52 -22.90 -4.37
CA SER A 58 -15.25 -23.34 -5.75
C SER A 58 -15.30 -24.86 -5.86
N PRO A 59 -16.47 -25.49 -5.66
CA PRO A 59 -16.58 -26.94 -5.63
C PRO A 59 -16.08 -27.59 -6.91
N GLY A 60 -15.14 -28.53 -6.75
CA GLY A 60 -14.55 -29.32 -7.82
C GLY A 60 -13.21 -28.82 -8.33
N SER A 61 -12.79 -27.60 -8.07
CA SER A 61 -11.41 -27.13 -8.23
C SER A 61 -11.23 -25.69 -7.74
N GLY A 62 -10.41 -25.48 -6.74
CA GLY A 62 -9.94 -24.16 -6.33
C GLY A 62 -9.17 -23.44 -7.44
N ALA A 63 -8.51 -24.18 -8.33
CA ALA A 63 -7.75 -23.66 -9.47
C ALA A 63 -8.61 -23.12 -10.63
N SER A 64 -9.96 -23.14 -10.53
CA SER A 64 -10.82 -22.54 -11.56
C SER A 64 -10.42 -21.08 -11.81
N PRO A 65 -10.34 -20.62 -13.07
CA PRO A 65 -10.11 -19.20 -13.36
C PRO A 65 -11.27 -18.30 -12.97
N ASP A 66 -12.48 -18.87 -12.87
CA ASP A 66 -13.70 -18.19 -12.47
C ASP A 66 -13.92 -18.38 -10.97
N PHE A 67 -14.11 -17.29 -10.24
CA PHE A 67 -14.45 -17.34 -8.82
C PHE A 67 -15.84 -17.96 -8.64
N GLY A 68 -15.95 -18.82 -7.64
CA GLY A 68 -17.18 -19.54 -7.35
C GLY A 68 -18.25 -18.69 -6.64
N GLU A 69 -19.02 -19.31 -5.75
CA GLU A 69 -20.05 -18.63 -4.97
C GLU A 69 -19.42 -17.86 -3.79
N LEU A 70 -19.74 -16.57 -3.65
CA LEU A 70 -19.31 -15.77 -2.51
C LEU A 70 -19.96 -16.31 -1.22
N ILE A 71 -19.15 -16.73 -0.25
CA ILE A 71 -19.60 -17.33 1.02
C ILE A 71 -19.29 -16.47 2.24
N LEU A 72 -18.31 -15.55 2.15
CA LEU A 72 -17.88 -14.70 3.25
C LEU A 72 -17.20 -13.45 2.73
N THR A 73 -17.40 -12.33 3.40
CA THR A 73 -16.53 -11.15 3.31
C THR A 73 -15.93 -10.85 4.67
N ARG A 74 -14.67 -10.44 4.69
CA ARG A 74 -13.96 -10.16 5.94
C ARG A 74 -12.93 -9.04 5.73
N GLU A 75 -12.72 -8.26 6.76
CA GLU A 75 -11.61 -7.30 6.82
C GLU A 75 -10.40 -7.98 7.48
N ASP A 76 -9.30 -8.07 6.75
CA ASP A 76 -8.03 -8.62 7.21
C ASP A 76 -6.99 -7.50 7.34
N SER A 77 -6.44 -7.32 8.55
CA SER A 77 -5.42 -6.28 8.81
C SER A 77 -4.07 -6.56 8.15
N ILE A 78 -3.78 -7.82 7.91
CA ILE A 78 -2.61 -8.34 7.19
C ILE A 78 -2.99 -9.65 6.50
N ILE A 79 -2.31 -9.99 5.40
CA ILE A 79 -2.40 -11.31 4.79
C ILE A 79 -1.25 -12.17 5.34
N ASN A 80 -1.55 -12.85 6.42
CA ASN A 80 -0.72 -13.85 7.12
C ASN A 80 -1.67 -14.86 7.75
N ILE A 81 -2.26 -15.70 6.91
CA ILE A 81 -3.40 -16.53 7.27
C ILE A 81 -3.02 -18.00 7.10
N ASN A 82 -3.19 -18.76 8.18
CA ASN A 82 -3.26 -20.21 8.17
C ASN A 82 -4.73 -20.57 8.38
N PHE A 83 -5.37 -21.17 7.39
CA PHE A 83 -6.81 -21.45 7.40
C PHE A 83 -7.17 -22.59 8.36
N ASP A 84 -6.25 -23.47 8.71
CA ASP A 84 -6.45 -24.47 9.76
C ASP A 84 -6.66 -23.83 11.14
N GLN A 85 -6.05 -22.66 11.36
CA GLN A 85 -6.16 -21.89 12.61
C GLN A 85 -7.20 -20.77 12.54
N ASN A 86 -7.51 -20.29 11.34
CA ASN A 86 -8.50 -19.24 11.06
C ASN A 86 -9.53 -19.76 10.06
N PRO A 87 -10.38 -20.73 10.47
CA PRO A 87 -11.26 -21.45 9.54
C PRO A 87 -12.31 -20.52 8.93
N ILE A 88 -12.61 -20.82 7.68
CA ILE A 88 -13.76 -20.31 6.93
C ILE A 88 -14.81 -21.42 6.78
N PRO A 89 -16.01 -21.13 6.25
CA PRO A 89 -17.09 -22.14 6.15
C PRO A 89 -16.78 -23.36 5.27
N VAL A 90 -15.73 -23.32 4.48
CA VAL A 90 -15.22 -24.42 3.65
C VAL A 90 -13.78 -24.74 4.01
N VAL A 91 -13.34 -25.97 3.76
CA VAL A 91 -11.98 -26.45 4.09
C VAL A 91 -11.12 -26.53 2.85
N ASP A 92 -11.66 -27.07 1.78
CA ASP A 92 -10.99 -27.30 0.49
C ASP A 92 -11.82 -26.64 -0.64
N ASP A 93 -11.27 -26.58 -1.83
CA ASP A 93 -11.95 -26.04 -3.03
C ASP A 93 -12.51 -24.62 -2.81
N PHE A 94 -11.67 -23.71 -2.38
CA PHE A 94 -12.07 -22.30 -2.18
C PHE A 94 -11.09 -21.32 -2.81
N GLN A 95 -11.55 -20.10 -2.98
CA GLN A 95 -10.77 -19.00 -3.51
C GLN A 95 -10.95 -17.77 -2.64
N VAL A 96 -9.93 -16.94 -2.60
CA VAL A 96 -9.98 -15.65 -1.89
C VAL A 96 -9.44 -14.56 -2.78
N ARG A 97 -10.11 -13.41 -2.76
CA ARG A 97 -9.59 -12.16 -3.33
C ARG A 97 -9.51 -11.12 -2.23
N TRP A 98 -8.31 -10.66 -1.95
CA TRP A 98 -8.08 -9.49 -1.11
C TRP A 98 -7.82 -8.27 -1.97
N THR A 99 -8.53 -7.18 -1.67
CA THR A 99 -8.34 -5.87 -2.30
C THR A 99 -8.01 -4.84 -1.23
N GLY A 100 -7.08 -3.95 -1.50
CA GLY A 100 -6.71 -2.87 -0.59
C GLY A 100 -5.70 -1.93 -1.22
N ASP A 101 -5.33 -0.91 -0.48
CA ASP A 101 -4.29 0.01 -0.86
C ASP A 101 -3.06 -0.17 0.02
N ILE A 102 -1.88 0.04 -0.53
CA ILE A 102 -0.60 0.11 0.17
C ILE A 102 0.04 1.48 -0.05
N PHE A 103 0.86 1.93 0.87
CA PHE A 103 1.59 3.18 0.74
C PHE A 103 3.07 2.93 0.51
N ALA A 104 3.57 3.30 -0.67
CA ALA A 104 4.99 3.29 -1.00
C ALA A 104 5.65 4.56 -0.45
N PRO A 105 6.52 4.47 0.58
CA PRO A 105 7.13 5.65 1.20
C PRO A 105 8.19 6.34 0.33
N VAL A 106 8.71 5.67 -0.67
CA VAL A 106 9.70 6.21 -1.62
C VAL A 106 9.46 5.62 -3.00
N SER A 107 9.83 6.36 -4.05
CA SER A 107 9.84 5.80 -5.41
C SER A 107 11.01 4.82 -5.58
N GLY A 108 10.79 3.71 -6.27
CA GLY A 108 11.83 2.74 -6.59
C GLY A 108 11.31 1.34 -6.84
N LEU A 109 12.24 0.38 -6.91
CA LEU A 109 11.94 -1.04 -7.16
C LEU A 109 11.50 -1.73 -5.87
N TYR A 110 10.25 -2.17 -5.83
CA TYR A 110 9.67 -2.96 -4.74
C TYR A 110 9.71 -4.44 -5.09
N ASN A 111 10.11 -5.27 -4.14
CA ASN A 111 10.07 -6.71 -4.28
C ASN A 111 8.93 -7.25 -3.43
N PHE A 112 8.03 -8.01 -4.03
CA PHE A 112 6.96 -8.71 -3.34
C PHE A 112 7.29 -10.19 -3.24
N ARG A 113 6.90 -10.82 -2.13
CA ARG A 113 6.97 -12.25 -1.93
C ARG A 113 5.67 -12.77 -1.36
N THR A 114 5.10 -13.75 -2.02
CA THR A 114 4.04 -14.58 -1.45
C THR A 114 4.65 -15.85 -0.86
N HIS A 115 4.03 -16.40 0.18
CA HIS A 115 4.26 -17.77 0.64
C HIS A 115 2.90 -18.40 0.82
N SER A 116 2.60 -19.41 0.02
CA SER A 116 1.25 -19.98 -0.03
C SER A 116 1.27 -21.47 -0.32
N ASP A 117 0.18 -22.11 -0.01
CA ASP A 117 -0.31 -23.45 -0.31
C ASP A 117 -1.83 -23.30 -0.50
N ASP A 118 -2.44 -23.36 -1.69
CA ASP A 118 -1.90 -23.58 -3.05
C ASP A 118 -1.61 -22.25 -3.79
N GLY A 119 -2.31 -22.05 -4.90
CA GLY A 119 -2.03 -21.09 -5.95
C GLY A 119 -2.32 -19.63 -5.60
N VAL A 120 -1.51 -18.71 -6.17
CA VAL A 120 -1.57 -17.30 -5.87
C VAL A 120 -1.29 -16.43 -7.08
N ARG A 121 -1.96 -15.28 -7.17
CA ARG A 121 -1.67 -14.19 -8.11
C ARG A 121 -1.65 -12.86 -7.38
N LEU A 122 -0.67 -12.04 -7.66
CA LEU A 122 -0.55 -10.69 -7.12
C LEU A 122 -0.58 -9.66 -8.24
N PHE A 123 -1.48 -8.69 -8.09
CA PHE A 123 -1.57 -7.51 -8.94
C PHE A 123 -1.26 -6.26 -8.12
N VAL A 124 -0.52 -5.33 -8.72
CA VAL A 124 -0.28 -4.00 -8.16
C VAL A 124 -0.58 -2.97 -9.25
N ASN A 125 -1.48 -2.04 -8.99
CA ASN A 125 -2.01 -1.09 -9.99
C ASN A 125 -2.47 -1.79 -11.28
N GLY A 126 -3.13 -2.93 -11.16
CA GLY A 126 -3.58 -3.76 -12.27
C GLY A 126 -2.47 -4.53 -13.02
N ASN A 127 -1.18 -4.37 -12.67
CA ASN A 127 -0.09 -5.14 -13.26
C ASN A 127 0.09 -6.46 -12.52
N LEU A 128 0.13 -7.57 -13.27
CA LEU A 128 0.37 -8.91 -12.72
C LEU A 128 1.86 -9.04 -12.34
N VAL A 129 2.14 -9.08 -11.04
CA VAL A 129 3.50 -9.11 -10.46
C VAL A 129 3.94 -10.53 -10.12
N ILE A 130 3.02 -11.33 -9.58
CA ILE A 130 3.24 -12.76 -9.31
C ILE A 130 2.10 -13.53 -9.95
N ASP A 131 2.41 -14.58 -10.73
CA ASP A 131 1.46 -15.49 -11.34
C ASP A 131 1.87 -16.92 -11.08
N ARG A 132 1.18 -17.58 -10.16
CA ARG A 132 1.40 -18.97 -9.75
C ARG A 132 0.05 -19.63 -9.47
N TRP A 133 -0.76 -19.77 -10.51
CA TRP A 133 -2.12 -20.31 -10.44
C TRP A 133 -2.13 -21.80 -10.80
N TYR A 134 -1.46 -22.60 -9.95
CA TYR A 134 -1.41 -24.08 -10.02
C TYR A 134 -1.06 -24.61 -8.63
N ASP A 135 -1.35 -25.90 -8.39
CA ASP A 135 -1.13 -26.52 -7.08
C ASP A 135 0.35 -26.66 -6.74
N PHE A 136 0.72 -26.36 -5.52
CA PHE A 136 2.04 -26.58 -4.95
C PHE A 136 1.98 -26.61 -3.42
N PRO A 137 2.90 -27.37 -2.76
CA PRO A 137 3.03 -27.31 -1.31
C PRO A 137 3.52 -25.94 -0.86
N PRO A 138 3.54 -25.62 0.46
CA PRO A 138 4.00 -24.33 0.96
C PRO A 138 5.26 -23.83 0.27
N THR A 139 5.13 -22.83 -0.58
CA THR A 139 6.19 -22.34 -1.47
C THR A 139 6.20 -20.81 -1.54
N SER A 140 7.41 -20.25 -1.58
CA SER A 140 7.58 -18.80 -1.78
C SER A 140 7.79 -18.45 -3.25
N HIS A 141 7.09 -17.39 -3.69
CA HIS A 141 7.23 -16.83 -5.04
C HIS A 141 7.48 -15.32 -4.96
N ASN A 142 8.34 -14.83 -5.84
CA ASN A 142 8.76 -13.44 -5.84
C ASN A 142 8.37 -12.75 -7.15
N GLY A 143 8.10 -11.45 -7.04
CA GLY A 143 7.90 -10.54 -8.17
C GLY A 143 8.35 -9.13 -7.80
N SER A 144 8.63 -8.31 -8.79
CA SER A 144 9.12 -6.95 -8.57
C SER A 144 8.41 -5.97 -9.47
N ILE A 145 8.23 -4.74 -8.98
CA ILE A 145 7.61 -3.65 -9.73
C ILE A 145 8.18 -2.31 -9.27
N GLU A 146 8.37 -1.39 -10.22
CA GLU A 146 8.69 0.01 -9.89
C GLU A 146 7.43 0.72 -9.42
N LEU A 147 7.49 1.35 -8.24
CA LEU A 147 6.42 2.17 -7.71
C LEU A 147 6.90 3.60 -7.51
N SER A 148 6.02 4.55 -7.74
CA SER A 148 6.20 5.93 -7.28
C SER A 148 5.93 6.01 -5.79
N GLU A 149 6.41 7.04 -5.12
CA GLU A 149 5.93 7.39 -3.79
C GLU A 149 4.42 7.66 -3.83
N GLY A 150 3.67 7.12 -2.85
CA GLY A 150 2.23 7.32 -2.73
C GLY A 150 1.44 6.02 -2.56
N GLN A 151 0.12 6.13 -2.73
CA GLN A 151 -0.81 5.00 -2.63
C GLN A 151 -0.85 4.18 -3.92
N HIS A 152 -0.96 2.86 -3.76
CA HIS A 152 -1.05 1.89 -4.84
C HIS A 152 -2.08 0.83 -4.50
N GLU A 153 -2.96 0.55 -5.45
CA GLU A 153 -3.91 -0.57 -5.33
C GLU A 153 -3.16 -1.90 -5.35
N ILE A 154 -3.58 -2.82 -4.49
CA ILE A 154 -3.11 -4.19 -4.47
C ILE A 154 -4.29 -5.16 -4.49
N ILE A 155 -4.19 -6.19 -5.32
CA ILE A 155 -5.12 -7.31 -5.34
C ILE A 155 -4.30 -8.59 -5.22
N LEU A 156 -4.60 -9.40 -4.18
CA LEU A 156 -4.07 -10.73 -4.03
C LEU A 156 -5.20 -11.74 -4.22
N GLU A 157 -5.01 -12.65 -5.17
CA GLU A 157 -5.90 -13.78 -5.38
C GLU A 157 -5.20 -15.06 -4.94
N TYR A 158 -5.93 -15.91 -4.26
CA TYR A 158 -5.44 -17.16 -3.71
C TYR A 158 -6.49 -18.24 -3.94
N TYR A 159 -6.06 -19.48 -4.09
CA TYR A 159 -6.95 -20.62 -4.01
C TYR A 159 -6.32 -21.76 -3.22
N GLU A 160 -7.20 -22.58 -2.66
CA GLU A 160 -6.94 -23.87 -2.04
C GLU A 160 -7.70 -24.96 -2.79
N ASN A 161 -6.98 -26.02 -3.17
CA ASN A 161 -7.56 -27.17 -3.86
C ASN A 161 -7.74 -28.38 -2.91
N GLY A 162 -6.84 -28.52 -1.92
CA GLY A 162 -6.95 -29.56 -0.90
C GLY A 162 -5.66 -29.75 -0.10
N GLY A 163 -5.79 -30.00 1.16
CA GLY A 163 -4.67 -30.28 2.06
C GLY A 163 -4.42 -29.17 3.07
N GLY A 164 -3.22 -28.65 3.11
CA GLY A 164 -2.87 -27.53 3.96
C GLY A 164 -3.14 -26.20 3.29
N ALA A 165 -3.79 -25.27 3.97
CA ALA A 165 -4.21 -24.00 3.40
C ALA A 165 -3.56 -22.81 4.12
N MET A 166 -2.73 -22.05 3.40
CA MET A 166 -2.09 -20.85 3.95
C MET A 166 -1.76 -19.81 2.88
N CYS A 167 -1.78 -18.55 3.27
CA CYS A 167 -1.35 -17.46 2.40
C CYS A 167 -0.72 -16.32 3.19
N GLU A 168 0.48 -15.91 2.79
CA GLU A 168 1.23 -14.80 3.38
C GLU A 168 1.71 -13.85 2.27
N LEU A 169 1.71 -12.55 2.56
CA LEU A 169 2.19 -11.53 1.65
C LEU A 169 3.22 -10.61 2.31
N PHE A 170 4.39 -10.56 1.72
CA PHE A 170 5.53 -9.75 2.15
C PHE A 170 5.96 -8.79 1.05
N TRP A 171 6.63 -7.74 1.46
CA TRP A 171 7.34 -6.86 0.55
C TRP A 171 8.65 -6.35 1.11
N THR A 172 9.51 -5.87 0.21
CA THR A 172 10.75 -5.18 0.53
C THR A 172 10.68 -3.78 -0.07
N VAL A 173 10.62 -2.78 0.80
CA VAL A 173 10.73 -1.37 0.44
C VAL A 173 12.18 -1.05 0.09
N PRO A 174 12.49 -0.20 -0.91
CA PRO A 174 13.85 0.17 -1.24
C PRO A 174 14.66 0.61 -0.01
N GLY A 175 15.80 -0.06 0.22
CA GLY A 175 16.68 0.21 1.35
C GLY A 175 16.28 -0.41 2.69
N GLN A 176 15.21 -1.20 2.74
CA GLN A 176 14.74 -1.86 3.97
C GLN A 176 14.83 -3.39 3.88
N ASN A 177 14.62 -4.06 5.00
CA ASN A 177 14.44 -5.50 5.06
C ASN A 177 13.01 -5.87 4.66
N GLU A 178 12.79 -7.14 4.34
CA GLU A 178 11.45 -7.68 4.06
C GLU A 178 10.57 -7.69 5.32
N PHE A 179 9.29 -7.35 5.14
CA PHE A 179 8.25 -7.44 6.18
C PHE A 179 6.87 -7.69 5.58
N LEU A 180 5.90 -8.05 6.40
CA LEU A 180 4.51 -8.26 5.96
C LEU A 180 3.92 -6.98 5.38
N VAL A 181 3.20 -7.11 4.28
CA VAL A 181 2.47 -5.98 3.68
C VAL A 181 1.36 -5.56 4.63
N THR A 182 1.37 -4.28 4.99
CA THR A 182 0.29 -3.66 5.75
C THR A 182 -0.53 -2.76 4.83
N PRO A 183 -1.86 -2.90 4.81
CA PRO A 183 -2.70 -2.02 4.02
C PRO A 183 -2.67 -0.60 4.60
N SER A 184 -2.65 0.38 3.70
CA SER A 184 -2.74 1.78 4.10
C SER A 184 -4.19 2.19 4.36
N GLY A 185 -4.42 2.90 5.45
CA GLY A 185 -5.66 3.66 5.63
C GLY A 185 -5.64 4.96 4.82
N ASN A 186 -6.74 5.69 4.89
CA ASN A 186 -6.87 6.98 4.19
C ASN A 186 -5.99 8.10 4.79
N ASP A 187 -5.42 7.88 5.97
CA ASP A 187 -4.63 8.87 6.68
C ASP A 187 -3.16 8.41 6.76
N VAL A 188 -2.34 8.92 5.86
CA VAL A 188 -0.88 8.79 5.95
C VAL A 188 -0.35 9.98 6.73
N MET A 189 0.13 9.75 7.95
CA MET A 189 0.88 10.76 8.68
C MET A 189 2.38 10.56 8.44
N VAL A 190 3.00 11.62 7.99
CA VAL A 190 4.47 11.68 7.88
C VAL A 190 5.03 12.02 9.26
N SER A 191 6.00 11.26 9.74
CA SER A 191 6.71 11.57 10.99
C SER A 191 7.45 12.91 10.87
N GLU A 192 7.53 13.67 11.97
CA GLU A 192 8.24 14.94 12.00
C GLU A 192 9.77 14.81 11.91
N GLN A 193 10.32 13.62 11.73
CA GLN A 193 11.76 13.34 11.76
C GLN A 193 12.45 13.37 10.38
N GLY A 194 11.84 13.97 9.37
CA GLY A 194 12.51 14.19 8.08
C GLY A 194 13.46 15.38 8.09
N THR A 195 14.15 15.57 6.98
CA THR A 195 15.01 16.73 6.77
C THR A 195 14.25 17.86 6.10
N TRP A 196 14.52 19.08 6.54
CA TRP A 196 14.01 20.29 5.91
C TRP A 196 15.09 20.88 5.01
N ASP A 197 14.92 20.74 3.71
CA ASP A 197 15.82 21.35 2.74
C ASP A 197 15.39 22.79 2.48
N TYR A 198 16.32 23.76 2.72
CA TYR A 198 16.11 25.12 2.33
C TYR A 198 16.05 25.24 0.82
N LEU A 199 14.98 25.81 0.29
CA LEU A 199 14.78 25.98 -1.15
C LEU A 199 15.08 27.40 -1.60
N ASN A 200 14.55 28.41 -0.92
CA ASN A 200 14.70 29.79 -1.32
C ASN A 200 14.19 30.77 -0.24
N THR A 201 14.64 32.01 -0.34
CA THR A 201 14.03 33.14 0.36
C THR A 201 13.17 33.93 -0.62
N VAL A 202 11.94 34.18 -0.28
CA VAL A 202 10.98 34.96 -1.09
C VAL A 202 10.78 36.30 -0.41
N PRO A 203 11.10 37.42 -1.08
CA PRO A 203 10.85 38.76 -0.54
C PRO A 203 9.36 38.97 -0.29
N TRP A 204 9.00 39.61 0.80
CA TRP A 204 7.66 40.08 1.02
C TRP A 204 7.37 41.28 0.12
N ILE A 205 6.45 41.11 -0.82
CA ILE A 205 5.94 42.20 -1.66
C ILE A 205 4.55 42.54 -1.10
N GLY A 206 4.51 43.46 -0.14
CA GLY A 206 3.25 43.97 0.42
C GLY A 206 2.41 44.62 -0.69
N HIS A 207 1.11 44.39 -0.67
CA HIS A 207 0.11 45.09 -1.46
C HIS A 207 -0.61 46.10 -0.56
#